data_4a377f5defac286e1a184ed08e75ba49
#
_entry.id   4a377f5defac286e1a184ed08e75ba49
#
_cell.length_a   1.000
_cell.length_b   1.000
_cell.length_c   1.000
_cell.angle_alpha   90.00
_cell.angle_beta   90.00
_cell.angle_gamma   90.00
#
_symmetry.space_group_name_H-M   'P 1'
#
loop_
_entity.id
_entity.type
_entity.pdbx_description
1 polymer ?
#
loop_
_entity_poly.entity_id
_entity_poly.type
_entity_poly.pdbx_seq_one_letter_code
_entity_poly.pdbx_strand_id
1 'polypeptide(L)'
;LRAAGRAHQVIHAHPGNHAGYYPGAQSMALKLLFDPADGTILGAQAVGGDGVDKRIDVIATAMRGGLSVTDLADLELAYAPPYGAAKDPVNMLGYIADHRGSGPVGSVQWHELAGRLAAGSHLLDVRTPAEFARGHIPGALNVPVDDLRARFDDLPDRELVVYCQVGLRAHTATALLAGLGHPVVNLDGGYLTWQAGQFRLPPGSLVGPGCG
;
A
#
# COMPACT_ATOMS: atom_id res chain seq x y z
N LEU A 1 -9.17 8.73 -14.46
CA LEU A 1 -8.52 7.77 -15.32
C LEU A 1 -9.50 6.68 -15.76
N ARG A 2 -10.22 6.00 -14.84
CA ARG A 2 -11.22 4.97 -15.19
C ARG A 2 -12.28 5.48 -16.18
N ALA A 3 -12.87 6.65 -15.91
CA ALA A 3 -13.85 7.24 -16.80
C ALA A 3 -13.30 7.58 -18.20
N ALA A 4 -12.01 7.82 -18.32
CA ALA A 4 -11.31 8.08 -19.59
C ALA A 4 -10.74 6.81 -20.23
N GLY A 5 -10.97 5.62 -19.66
CA GLY A 5 -10.40 4.35 -20.14
C GLY A 5 -8.88 4.29 -20.11
N ARG A 6 -8.19 5.18 -19.36
CA ARG A 6 -6.72 5.21 -19.30
C ARG A 6 -6.21 4.12 -18.40
N ALA A 7 -5.33 3.25 -18.94
CA ALA A 7 -4.62 2.25 -18.16
C ALA A 7 -3.82 2.91 -17.02
N HIS A 8 -3.88 2.35 -15.82
CA HIS A 8 -3.12 2.84 -14.68
C HIS A 8 -3.00 1.78 -13.60
N GLN A 9 -1.91 1.83 -12.87
CA GLN A 9 -1.73 1.13 -11.61
C GLN A 9 -1.81 2.10 -10.44
N VAL A 10 -2.15 1.56 -9.27
CA VAL A 10 -2.32 2.34 -8.03
C VAL A 10 -1.48 1.71 -6.94
N ILE A 11 -0.73 2.53 -6.22
CA ILE A 11 0.03 2.16 -5.02
C ILE A 11 -0.55 2.91 -3.83
N HIS A 12 -0.76 2.21 -2.72
CA HIS A 12 -1.03 2.80 -1.42
C HIS A 12 0.11 2.47 -0.46
N ALA A 13 0.59 3.47 0.27
CA ALA A 13 1.63 3.31 1.29
C ALA A 13 1.29 4.13 2.54
N HIS A 14 1.73 3.64 3.70
CA HIS A 14 1.50 4.30 5.00
C HIS A 14 2.84 4.48 5.75
N PRO A 15 3.78 5.27 5.22
CA PRO A 15 5.06 5.53 5.86
C PRO A 15 4.93 6.54 7.01
N GLY A 16 5.96 6.59 7.86
CA GLY A 16 6.15 7.70 8.79
C GLY A 16 6.69 8.95 8.08
N ASN A 17 6.37 10.12 8.60
CA ASN A 17 6.84 11.40 8.07
C ASN A 17 8.35 11.61 8.26
N HIS A 18 8.93 11.03 9.32
CA HIS A 18 10.36 11.05 9.62
C HIS A 18 10.76 9.80 10.41
N ALA A 19 12.02 9.73 10.86
CA ALA A 19 12.55 8.59 11.61
C ALA A 19 11.70 8.30 12.86
N GLY A 20 11.19 7.06 12.98
CA GLY A 20 10.23 6.68 14.02
C GLY A 20 10.77 6.74 15.44
N TYR A 21 12.09 6.75 15.62
CA TYR A 21 12.75 6.92 16.93
C TYR A 21 12.88 8.38 17.35
N TYR A 22 12.65 9.34 16.44
CA TYR A 22 12.65 10.78 16.76
C TYR A 22 11.24 11.19 17.21
N PRO A 23 11.14 12.02 18.29
CA PRO A 23 9.84 12.41 18.84
C PRO A 23 8.92 13.10 17.83
N GLY A 24 7.63 12.80 17.88
CA GLY A 24 6.63 13.43 17.03
C GLY A 24 6.38 12.73 15.70
N ALA A 25 6.97 11.54 15.46
CA ALA A 25 6.73 10.78 14.24
C ALA A 25 5.24 10.44 14.06
N GLN A 26 4.70 10.72 12.88
CA GLN A 26 3.32 10.47 12.49
C GLN A 26 3.26 9.69 11.19
N SER A 27 2.29 8.80 11.06
CA SER A 27 2.04 8.12 9.80
C SER A 27 1.27 9.02 8.84
N MET A 28 1.57 8.86 7.54
CA MET A 28 0.79 9.45 6.45
C MET A 28 0.26 8.35 5.52
N ALA A 29 -0.84 8.63 4.84
CA ALA A 29 -1.35 7.78 3.77
C ALA A 29 -1.02 8.41 2.42
N LEU A 30 -0.28 7.70 1.59
CA LEU A 30 0.08 8.11 0.24
C LEU A 30 -0.62 7.21 -0.78
N LYS A 31 -1.09 7.82 -1.86
CA LYS A 31 -1.59 7.13 -3.03
C LYS A 31 -0.90 7.68 -4.27
N LEU A 32 -0.34 6.79 -5.09
CA LEU A 32 0.29 7.13 -6.35
C LEU A 32 -0.37 6.37 -7.50
N LEU A 33 -0.56 7.05 -8.62
CA LEU A 33 -1.08 6.45 -9.86
C LEU A 33 -0.03 6.62 -10.94
N PHE A 34 0.22 5.56 -11.72
CA PHE A 34 1.19 5.60 -12.81
C PHE A 34 0.72 4.73 -13.99
N ASP A 35 1.24 5.01 -15.16
CA ASP A 35 1.01 4.22 -16.37
C ASP A 35 1.85 2.93 -16.30
N PRO A 36 1.26 1.73 -16.41
CA PRO A 36 2.00 0.48 -16.33
C PRO A 36 2.93 0.24 -17.55
N ALA A 37 2.74 0.96 -18.66
CA ALA A 37 3.51 0.75 -19.87
C ALA A 37 4.91 1.39 -19.80
N ASP A 38 5.01 2.58 -19.20
CA ASP A 38 6.23 3.39 -19.20
C ASP A 38 6.61 3.99 -17.83
N GLY A 39 5.78 3.72 -16.79
CA GLY A 39 6.01 4.25 -15.46
C GLY A 39 5.67 5.73 -15.29
N THR A 40 5.08 6.39 -16.29
CA THR A 40 4.69 7.81 -16.20
C THR A 40 3.79 8.05 -14.98
N ILE A 41 4.18 8.97 -14.10
CA ILE A 41 3.39 9.33 -12.92
C ILE A 41 2.16 10.13 -13.37
N LEU A 42 0.97 9.62 -13.05
CA LEU A 42 -0.31 10.19 -13.49
C LEU A 42 -0.99 11.04 -12.42
N GLY A 43 -0.60 10.89 -11.17
CA GLY A 43 -1.14 11.66 -10.06
C GLY A 43 -0.80 11.06 -8.70
N ALA A 44 -0.95 11.88 -7.68
CA ALA A 44 -0.75 11.47 -6.29
C ALA A 44 -1.76 12.13 -5.36
N GLN A 45 -2.01 11.48 -4.23
CA GLN A 45 -2.76 12.01 -3.11
C GLN A 45 -2.03 11.68 -1.82
N ALA A 46 -2.11 12.57 -0.84
CA ALA A 46 -1.55 12.34 0.48
C ALA A 46 -2.49 12.86 1.56
N VAL A 47 -2.57 12.12 2.67
CA VAL A 47 -3.34 12.48 3.85
C VAL A 47 -2.49 12.19 5.08
N GLY A 48 -2.45 13.13 6.01
CA GLY A 48 -1.68 13.02 7.24
C GLY A 48 -1.48 14.38 7.90
N GLY A 49 -0.62 14.40 8.89
CA GLY A 49 -0.21 15.62 9.58
C GLY A 49 1.03 16.25 8.93
N ASP A 50 2.10 16.33 9.70
CA ASP A 50 3.35 16.96 9.31
C ASP A 50 4.05 16.28 8.13
N GLY A 51 4.61 17.07 7.20
CA GLY A 51 5.43 16.63 6.07
C GLY A 51 4.69 16.00 4.89
N VAL A 52 3.36 16.05 4.85
CA VAL A 52 2.54 15.61 3.71
C VAL A 52 2.75 16.51 2.50
N ASP A 53 2.75 17.82 2.72
CA ASP A 53 2.99 18.86 1.72
C ASP A 53 4.34 18.65 1.00
N LYS A 54 5.42 18.46 1.76
CA LYS A 54 6.75 18.17 1.21
C LYS A 54 6.71 17.00 0.22
N ARG A 55 6.02 15.91 0.54
CA ARG A 55 5.97 14.71 -0.32
C ARG A 55 5.17 14.94 -1.58
N ILE A 56 4.08 15.67 -1.48
CA ILE A 56 3.29 16.06 -2.66
C ILE A 56 4.09 16.99 -3.57
N ASP A 57 4.81 17.96 -3.04
CA ASP A 57 5.65 18.87 -3.83
C ASP A 57 6.79 18.14 -4.54
N VAL A 58 7.44 17.17 -3.88
CA VAL A 58 8.46 16.33 -4.51
C VAL A 58 7.86 15.50 -5.66
N ILE A 59 6.70 14.86 -5.44
CA ILE A 59 6.05 14.07 -6.49
C ILE A 59 5.59 14.96 -7.65
N ALA A 60 5.01 16.12 -7.36
CA ALA A 60 4.58 17.08 -8.39
C ALA A 60 5.76 17.58 -9.23
N THR A 61 6.91 17.84 -8.58
CA THR A 61 8.16 18.23 -9.25
C THR A 61 8.70 17.08 -10.13
N ALA A 62 8.69 15.84 -9.62
CA ALA A 62 9.08 14.65 -10.38
C ALA A 62 8.20 14.46 -11.62
N MET A 63 6.87 14.57 -11.46
CA MET A 63 5.91 14.54 -12.59
C MET A 63 6.21 15.62 -13.63
N ARG A 64 6.47 16.84 -13.20
CA ARG A 64 6.79 17.95 -14.11
C ARG A 64 8.14 17.78 -14.79
N GLY A 65 9.10 17.17 -14.10
CA GLY A 65 10.42 16.81 -14.62
C GLY A 65 10.43 15.60 -15.57
N GLY A 66 9.30 14.90 -15.71
CA GLY A 66 9.21 13.71 -16.58
C GLY A 66 9.84 12.46 -16.00
N LEU A 67 10.02 12.40 -14.67
CA LEU A 67 10.51 11.20 -13.99
C LEU A 67 9.45 10.09 -14.03
N SER A 68 9.89 8.85 -14.18
CA SER A 68 9.06 7.67 -14.01
C SER A 68 8.82 7.36 -12.53
N VAL A 69 7.86 6.49 -12.23
CA VAL A 69 7.58 6.05 -10.86
C VAL A 69 8.77 5.32 -10.23
N THR A 70 9.57 4.59 -11.01
CA THR A 70 10.76 3.87 -10.52
C THR A 70 11.91 4.82 -10.21
N ASP A 71 12.05 5.95 -10.93
CA ASP A 71 13.06 6.96 -10.65
C ASP A 71 12.89 7.59 -9.26
N LEU A 72 11.68 7.53 -8.68
CA LEU A 72 11.44 8.00 -7.31
C LEU A 72 12.26 7.23 -6.27
N ALA A 73 12.66 5.99 -6.55
CA ALA A 73 13.49 5.18 -5.65
C ALA A 73 14.89 5.76 -5.46
N ASP A 74 15.43 6.39 -6.49
CA ASP A 74 16.81 6.88 -6.57
C ASP A 74 16.96 8.37 -6.22
N LEU A 75 15.88 9.03 -5.81
CA LEU A 75 15.94 10.43 -5.42
C LEU A 75 16.75 10.61 -4.14
N GLU A 76 17.80 11.42 -4.21
CA GLU A 76 18.65 11.84 -3.09
C GLU A 76 17.96 12.97 -2.29
N LEU A 77 17.00 12.60 -1.45
CA LEU A 77 16.22 13.56 -0.67
C LEU A 77 16.93 13.93 0.63
N ALA A 78 16.77 15.19 1.08
CA ALA A 78 17.35 15.66 2.32
C ALA A 78 16.89 14.84 3.52
N TYR A 79 17.85 14.31 4.28
CA TYR A 79 17.62 13.48 5.45
C TYR A 79 18.33 14.01 6.69
N ALA A 80 17.53 14.19 7.74
CA ALA A 80 17.97 14.16 9.12
C ALA A 80 16.77 13.63 9.94
N PRO A 81 16.99 13.03 11.13
CA PRO A 81 15.92 12.37 11.91
C PRO A 81 14.64 13.19 12.10
N PRO A 82 14.68 14.53 12.32
CA PRO A 82 13.47 15.33 12.47
C PRO A 82 12.74 15.64 11.15
N TYR A 83 13.38 15.47 9.98
CA TYR A 83 12.84 15.93 8.70
C TYR A 83 12.45 14.81 7.74
N GLY A 84 12.96 13.62 7.96
CA GLY A 84 12.73 12.49 7.06
C GLY A 84 13.15 11.14 7.66
N ALA A 85 13.10 10.12 6.84
CA ALA A 85 13.62 8.80 7.14
C ALA A 85 14.67 8.42 6.08
N ALA A 86 15.56 7.47 6.41
CA ALA A 86 16.59 7.00 5.47
C ALA A 86 15.99 6.45 4.16
N LYS A 87 14.77 5.92 4.24
CA LYS A 87 13.89 5.66 3.08
C LYS A 87 12.74 6.65 3.18
N ASP A 88 12.83 7.77 2.45
CA ASP A 88 11.75 8.76 2.43
C ASP A 88 10.45 8.13 1.88
N PRO A 89 9.27 8.58 2.34
CA PRO A 89 7.98 8.17 1.79
C PRO A 89 7.90 8.17 0.25
N VAL A 90 8.56 9.11 -0.41
CA VAL A 90 8.61 9.16 -1.88
C VAL A 90 9.46 8.04 -2.46
N ASN A 91 10.64 7.77 -1.89
CA ASN A 91 11.47 6.62 -2.32
C ASN A 91 10.73 5.30 -2.13
N MET A 92 9.95 5.17 -1.04
CA MET A 92 9.16 3.95 -0.81
C MET A 92 8.13 3.68 -1.91
N LEU A 93 7.50 4.72 -2.48
CA LEU A 93 6.60 4.56 -3.61
C LEU A 93 7.33 4.01 -4.84
N GLY A 94 8.54 4.50 -5.11
CA GLY A 94 9.43 4.01 -6.18
C GLY A 94 9.77 2.52 -5.99
N TYR A 95 10.20 2.12 -4.78
CA TYR A 95 10.50 0.71 -4.47
C TYR A 95 9.28 -0.20 -4.64
N ILE A 96 8.09 0.25 -4.21
CA ILE A 96 6.86 -0.54 -4.39
C ILE A 96 6.55 -0.72 -5.88
N ALA A 97 6.73 0.34 -6.70
CA ALA A 97 6.51 0.27 -8.13
C ALA A 97 7.47 -0.69 -8.83
N ASP A 98 8.76 -0.60 -8.50
CA ASP A 98 9.79 -1.50 -9.04
C ASP A 98 9.49 -2.97 -8.73
N HIS A 99 9.17 -3.28 -7.48
CA HIS A 99 8.79 -4.63 -7.08
C HIS A 99 7.51 -5.15 -7.76
N ARG A 100 6.59 -4.25 -8.16
CA ARG A 100 5.40 -4.66 -8.94
C ARG A 100 5.71 -4.95 -10.40
N GLY A 101 6.67 -4.24 -10.98
CA GLY A 101 7.10 -4.44 -12.36
C GLY A 101 7.98 -5.67 -12.55
N SER A 102 8.89 -5.91 -11.61
CA SER A 102 9.91 -6.96 -11.67
C SER A 102 9.60 -8.21 -10.84
N GLY A 103 8.68 -8.10 -9.89
CA GLY A 103 8.39 -9.17 -8.93
C GLY A 103 7.38 -10.22 -9.42
N PRO A 104 7.45 -11.44 -8.86
CA PRO A 104 6.56 -12.55 -9.24
C PRO A 104 5.13 -12.40 -8.68
N VAL A 105 4.86 -11.38 -7.86
CA VAL A 105 3.63 -11.30 -7.08
C VAL A 105 2.77 -10.12 -7.52
N GLY A 106 1.53 -10.42 -7.92
CA GLY A 106 0.50 -9.44 -8.20
C GLY A 106 -0.01 -8.72 -6.93
N SER A 107 -0.75 -7.64 -7.13
CA SER A 107 -1.47 -6.97 -6.06
C SER A 107 -2.93 -6.77 -6.43
N VAL A 108 -3.78 -6.73 -5.40
CA VAL A 108 -5.22 -6.49 -5.52
C VAL A 108 -5.59 -5.23 -4.74
N GLN A 109 -6.48 -4.43 -5.30
CA GLN A 109 -6.97 -3.23 -4.63
C GLN A 109 -8.10 -3.57 -3.63
N TRP A 110 -8.22 -2.78 -2.56
CA TRP A 110 -9.23 -3.02 -1.52
C TRP A 110 -10.65 -3.19 -2.05
N HIS A 111 -11.01 -2.47 -3.12
CA HIS A 111 -12.36 -2.53 -3.72
C HIS A 111 -12.58 -3.75 -4.64
N GLU A 112 -11.53 -4.47 -4.99
CA GLU A 112 -11.56 -5.71 -5.77
C GLU A 112 -11.63 -6.94 -4.86
N LEU A 113 -11.32 -6.78 -3.56
CA LEU A 113 -11.22 -7.88 -2.60
C LEU A 113 -12.50 -8.73 -2.55
N ALA A 114 -13.66 -8.09 -2.46
CA ALA A 114 -14.93 -8.83 -2.39
C ALA A 114 -15.14 -9.75 -3.61
N GLY A 115 -14.77 -9.29 -4.80
CA GLY A 115 -14.83 -10.10 -6.02
C GLY A 115 -13.88 -11.29 -5.99
N ARG A 116 -12.65 -11.11 -5.47
CA ARG A 116 -11.67 -12.21 -5.31
C ARG A 116 -12.17 -13.28 -4.33
N LEU A 117 -12.70 -12.85 -3.19
CA LEU A 117 -13.25 -13.78 -2.18
C LEU A 117 -14.48 -14.55 -2.74
N ALA A 118 -15.36 -13.88 -3.48
CA ALA A 118 -16.48 -14.52 -4.16
C ALA A 118 -16.04 -15.51 -5.24
N ALA A 119 -14.88 -15.30 -5.86
CA ALA A 119 -14.26 -16.21 -6.82
C ALA A 119 -13.51 -17.40 -6.16
N GLY A 120 -13.49 -17.48 -4.82
CA GLY A 120 -12.92 -18.58 -4.06
C GLY A 120 -11.52 -18.36 -3.50
N SER A 121 -10.95 -17.16 -3.61
CA SER A 121 -9.70 -16.81 -2.91
C SER A 121 -9.91 -16.79 -1.41
N HIS A 122 -8.86 -17.11 -0.64
CA HIS A 122 -8.87 -17.01 0.83
C HIS A 122 -8.07 -15.82 1.31
N LEU A 123 -8.50 -15.26 2.44
CA LEU A 123 -7.88 -14.07 3.02
C LEU A 123 -6.92 -14.49 4.14
N LEU A 124 -5.67 -14.04 4.07
CA LEU A 124 -4.62 -14.34 5.04
C LEU A 124 -4.10 -13.06 5.70
N ASP A 125 -4.29 -12.96 7.01
CA ASP A 125 -3.72 -11.90 7.84
C ASP A 125 -2.40 -12.36 8.46
N VAL A 126 -1.30 -11.71 8.07
CA VAL A 126 0.04 -12.04 8.56
C VAL A 126 0.51 -11.13 9.71
N ARG A 127 -0.43 -10.43 10.34
CA ARG A 127 -0.18 -9.65 11.56
C ARG A 127 -0.10 -10.57 12.78
N THR A 128 0.37 -10.00 13.89
CA THR A 128 0.36 -10.72 15.18
C THR A 128 -1.07 -11.04 15.64
N PRO A 129 -1.27 -12.08 16.48
CA PRO A 129 -2.58 -12.39 17.06
C PRO A 129 -3.20 -11.21 17.82
N ALA A 130 -2.39 -10.40 18.48
CA ALA A 130 -2.85 -9.21 19.20
C ALA A 130 -3.34 -8.10 18.25
N GLU A 131 -2.73 -7.91 17.08
CA GLU A 131 -3.23 -6.99 16.05
C GLU A 131 -4.53 -7.52 15.45
N PHE A 132 -4.59 -8.81 15.16
CA PHE A 132 -5.79 -9.48 14.63
C PHE A 132 -6.99 -9.34 15.57
N ALA A 133 -6.79 -9.59 16.87
CA ALA A 133 -7.84 -9.49 17.88
C ALA A 133 -8.42 -8.06 18.03
N ARG A 134 -7.61 -7.02 17.77
CA ARG A 134 -8.08 -5.62 17.81
C ARG A 134 -8.96 -5.24 16.61
N GLY A 135 -8.99 -6.05 15.58
CA GLY A 135 -9.80 -5.87 14.39
C GLY A 135 -9.09 -6.45 13.15
N HIS A 136 -9.84 -7.11 12.30
CA HIS A 136 -9.36 -7.76 11.08
C HIS A 136 -10.42 -7.72 9.98
N ILE A 137 -10.04 -8.07 8.77
CA ILE A 137 -10.98 -8.21 7.67
C ILE A 137 -11.79 -9.51 7.88
N PRO A 138 -13.13 -9.46 7.90
CA PRO A 138 -13.96 -10.63 8.15
C PRO A 138 -13.61 -11.83 7.26
N GLY A 139 -13.54 -13.02 7.85
CA GLY A 139 -13.21 -14.26 7.15
C GLY A 139 -11.70 -14.51 6.95
N ALA A 140 -10.83 -13.66 7.48
CA ALA A 140 -9.40 -13.86 7.38
C ALA A 140 -8.90 -14.99 8.32
N LEU A 141 -8.03 -15.84 7.78
CA LEU A 141 -7.16 -16.73 8.58
C LEU A 141 -6.00 -15.89 9.12
N ASN A 142 -5.64 -16.08 10.40
CA ASN A 142 -4.46 -15.42 10.96
C ASN A 142 -3.29 -16.39 11.10
N VAL A 143 -2.24 -16.14 10.35
CA VAL A 143 -0.93 -16.80 10.49
C VAL A 143 0.15 -15.71 10.44
N PRO A 144 0.76 -15.38 11.60
CA PRO A 144 1.82 -14.37 11.64
C PRO A 144 2.93 -14.66 10.64
N VAL A 145 3.52 -13.60 10.06
CA VAL A 145 4.57 -13.75 9.04
C VAL A 145 5.75 -14.61 9.54
N ASP A 146 6.07 -14.52 10.82
CA ASP A 146 7.18 -15.27 11.44
C ASP A 146 6.87 -16.78 11.55
N ASP A 147 5.59 -17.15 11.66
CA ASP A 147 5.14 -18.54 11.75
C ASP A 147 4.83 -19.16 10.38
N LEU A 148 4.76 -18.33 9.33
CA LEU A 148 4.21 -18.72 8.05
C LEU A 148 4.93 -19.91 7.40
N ARG A 149 6.27 -19.96 7.53
CA ARG A 149 7.08 -21.07 6.99
C ARG A 149 6.77 -22.40 7.69
N ALA A 150 6.61 -22.36 9.00
CA ALA A 150 6.32 -23.57 9.81
C ALA A 150 4.88 -24.06 9.66
N ARG A 151 3.98 -23.17 9.22
CA ARG A 151 2.56 -23.43 9.07
C ARG A 151 2.10 -23.44 7.60
N PHE A 152 3.04 -23.62 6.68
CA PHE A 152 2.75 -23.62 5.24
C PHE A 152 1.71 -24.69 4.85
N ASP A 153 1.85 -25.89 5.40
CA ASP A 153 0.96 -27.01 5.12
C ASP A 153 -0.47 -26.84 5.71
N ASP A 154 -0.64 -25.88 6.63
CA ASP A 154 -1.97 -25.54 7.20
C ASP A 154 -2.76 -24.59 6.27
N LEU A 155 -2.13 -24.03 5.24
CA LEU A 155 -2.77 -23.06 4.37
C LEU A 155 -3.71 -23.71 3.38
N PRO A 156 -4.85 -23.06 3.03
CA PRO A 156 -5.74 -23.55 1.99
C PRO A 156 -5.03 -23.65 0.64
N ASP A 157 -5.20 -24.77 -0.08
CA ASP A 157 -4.68 -24.97 -1.44
C ASP A 157 -5.51 -24.18 -2.48
N ARG A 158 -5.52 -22.86 -2.36
CA ARG A 158 -6.23 -21.89 -3.21
C ARG A 158 -5.50 -20.56 -3.21
N GLU A 159 -5.83 -19.67 -4.15
CA GLU A 159 -5.26 -18.31 -4.14
C GLU A 159 -5.45 -17.64 -2.79
N LEU A 160 -4.36 -17.12 -2.22
CA LEU A 160 -4.38 -16.34 -1.00
C LEU A 160 -4.27 -14.85 -1.32
N VAL A 161 -5.20 -14.05 -0.78
CA VAL A 161 -5.04 -12.60 -0.69
C VAL A 161 -4.41 -12.28 0.66
N VAL A 162 -3.14 -11.90 0.67
CA VAL A 162 -2.38 -11.67 1.89
C VAL A 162 -2.40 -10.21 2.28
N TYR A 163 -2.60 -9.91 3.54
CA TYR A 163 -2.49 -8.55 4.06
C TYR A 163 -1.79 -8.49 5.42
N CYS A 164 -1.22 -7.33 5.72
CA CYS A 164 -0.81 -6.93 7.06
C CYS A 164 -1.37 -5.55 7.38
N GLN A 165 -0.79 -4.82 8.32
CA GLN A 165 -1.28 -3.49 8.69
C GLN A 165 -1.20 -2.47 7.53
N VAL A 166 -0.04 -2.41 6.83
CA VAL A 166 0.30 -1.38 5.83
C VAL A 166 0.87 -1.93 4.52
N GLY A 167 0.94 -3.25 4.34
CA GLY A 167 1.41 -3.91 3.11
C GLY A 167 2.83 -4.48 3.18
N LEU A 168 3.73 -4.01 4.06
CA LEU A 168 5.15 -4.42 4.07
C LEU A 168 5.37 -5.89 4.46
N ARG A 169 4.85 -6.34 5.62
CA ARG A 169 4.93 -7.75 6.05
C ARG A 169 4.21 -8.68 5.07
N ALA A 170 3.09 -8.22 4.51
CA ALA A 170 2.35 -8.94 3.50
C ALA A 170 3.17 -9.12 2.22
N HIS A 171 3.92 -8.11 1.78
CA HIS A 171 4.83 -8.24 0.64
C HIS A 171 5.88 -9.33 0.87
N THR A 172 6.52 -9.35 2.05
CA THR A 172 7.47 -10.41 2.42
C THR A 172 6.81 -11.78 2.44
N ALA A 173 5.61 -11.88 3.01
CA ALA A 173 4.84 -13.12 3.08
C ALA A 173 4.44 -13.62 1.67
N THR A 174 4.00 -12.72 0.78
CA THR A 174 3.65 -13.10 -0.60
C THR A 174 4.86 -13.56 -1.40
N ALA A 175 6.02 -12.90 -1.23
CA ALA A 175 7.27 -13.35 -1.87
C ALA A 175 7.68 -14.76 -1.39
N LEU A 176 7.57 -15.04 -0.08
CA LEU A 176 7.83 -16.36 0.48
C LEU A 176 6.88 -17.41 -0.10
N LEU A 177 5.58 -17.16 -0.07
CA LEU A 177 4.56 -18.10 -0.54
C LEU A 177 4.66 -18.35 -2.05
N ALA A 178 4.90 -17.31 -2.85
CA ALA A 178 5.14 -17.46 -4.29
C ALA A 178 6.39 -18.30 -4.58
N GLY A 179 7.47 -18.09 -3.81
CA GLY A 179 8.70 -18.89 -3.89
C GLY A 179 8.50 -20.37 -3.52
N LEU A 180 7.48 -20.69 -2.73
CA LEU A 180 7.04 -22.05 -2.39
C LEU A 180 6.00 -22.60 -3.39
N GLY A 181 5.67 -21.85 -4.45
CA GLY A 181 4.73 -22.27 -5.48
C GLY A 181 3.25 -22.04 -5.15
N HIS A 182 2.94 -21.33 -4.06
CA HIS A 182 1.54 -21.07 -3.68
C HIS A 182 0.97 -19.90 -4.50
N PRO A 183 -0.25 -20.02 -5.06
CA PRO A 183 -0.92 -18.90 -5.72
C PRO A 183 -1.28 -17.81 -4.71
N VAL A 184 -0.74 -16.60 -4.90
CA VAL A 184 -0.82 -15.55 -3.90
C VAL A 184 -0.79 -14.16 -4.51
N VAL A 185 -1.53 -13.22 -3.92
CA VAL A 185 -1.51 -11.79 -4.24
C VAL A 185 -1.46 -10.95 -2.96
N ASN A 186 -0.84 -9.78 -3.02
CA ASN A 186 -0.79 -8.83 -1.91
C ASN A 186 -1.98 -7.87 -1.95
N LEU A 187 -2.66 -7.64 -0.82
CA LEU A 187 -3.65 -6.57 -0.67
C LEU A 187 -2.93 -5.23 -0.53
N ASP A 188 -3.06 -4.38 -1.55
CA ASP A 188 -2.38 -3.09 -1.63
C ASP A 188 -2.71 -2.17 -0.45
N GLY A 189 -1.68 -1.65 0.23
CA GLY A 189 -1.81 -0.80 1.40
C GLY A 189 -2.38 -1.47 2.65
N GLY A 190 -2.66 -2.78 2.60
CA GLY A 190 -3.05 -3.63 3.74
C GLY A 190 -4.35 -3.23 4.44
N TYR A 191 -4.42 -3.56 5.74
CA TYR A 191 -5.62 -3.35 6.57
C TYR A 191 -6.05 -1.89 6.64
N LEU A 192 -5.11 -0.95 6.79
CA LEU A 192 -5.45 0.48 6.90
C LEU A 192 -6.12 1.01 5.63
N THR A 193 -5.62 0.65 4.46
CA THR A 193 -6.23 1.06 3.18
C THR A 193 -7.62 0.43 3.00
N TRP A 194 -7.76 -0.86 3.31
CA TRP A 194 -9.06 -1.53 3.27
C TRP A 194 -10.05 -0.88 4.23
N GLN A 195 -9.66 -0.62 5.48
CA GLN A 195 -10.50 0.01 6.50
C GLN A 195 -10.96 1.41 6.07
N ALA A 196 -10.05 2.24 5.56
CA ALA A 196 -10.37 3.56 5.02
C ALA A 196 -11.36 3.47 3.84
N GLY A 197 -11.22 2.45 2.99
CA GLY A 197 -12.13 2.19 1.89
C GLY A 197 -13.56 1.80 2.31
N GLN A 198 -13.75 1.32 3.54
CA GLN A 198 -15.09 1.03 4.10
C GLN A 198 -15.81 2.29 4.61
N PHE A 199 -15.09 3.38 4.81
CA PHE A 199 -15.68 4.61 5.31
C PHE A 199 -16.73 5.14 4.33
N ARG A 200 -17.90 5.46 4.88
CA ARG A 200 -18.99 6.10 4.13
C ARG A 200 -19.32 7.42 4.83
N LEU A 201 -19.29 8.50 4.06
CA LEU A 201 -19.79 9.78 4.55
C LEU A 201 -21.30 9.68 4.78
N PRO A 202 -21.83 10.20 5.89
CA PRO A 202 -23.28 10.34 6.04
C PRO A 202 -23.88 11.12 4.86
N PRO A 203 -25.09 10.78 4.40
CA PRO A 203 -25.76 11.55 3.37
C PRO A 203 -25.82 13.04 3.73
N GLY A 204 -25.40 13.91 2.82
CA GLY A 204 -25.40 15.36 3.03
C GLY A 204 -24.14 15.95 3.70
N SER A 205 -23.17 15.15 4.13
CA SER A 205 -21.95 15.66 4.79
C SER A 205 -20.95 16.39 3.85
N LEU A 206 -21.17 16.37 2.54
CA LEU A 206 -20.33 17.08 1.56
C LEU A 206 -20.86 18.46 1.18
N VAL A 207 -21.95 18.94 1.77
CA VAL A 207 -22.48 20.27 1.53
C VAL A 207 -21.91 21.21 2.59
N GLY A 208 -20.60 21.52 2.51
CA GLY A 208 -20.09 22.76 3.07
C GLY A 208 -20.53 23.94 2.20
N PRO A 209 -20.75 25.15 2.75
CA PRO A 209 -21.04 26.32 1.96
C PRO A 209 -19.90 26.54 0.96
N GLY A 210 -20.26 26.71 -0.30
CA GLY A 210 -19.30 26.77 -1.39
C GLY A 210 -18.18 27.77 -1.15
N CYS A 211 -16.99 27.40 -1.51
CA CYS A 211 -15.97 28.34 -1.90
C CYS A 211 -16.45 28.97 -3.23
N GLY A 212 -17.06 30.20 -3.11
CA GLY A 212 -17.27 31.08 -4.23
C GLY A 212 -15.96 31.67 -4.71
#